data_6e46f051041e8dc139853dec2349956e
#
_entry.id   6e46f051041e8dc139853dec2349956e
#
_cell.length_a   1.000
_cell.length_b   1.000
_cell.length_c   1.000
_cell.angle_alpha   90.00
_cell.angle_beta   90.00
_cell.angle_gamma   90.00
#
_symmetry.space_group_name_H-M   'P 1'
#
loop_
_entity.id
_entity.type
_entity.pdbx_description
1 polymer ?
#
loop_
_entity_poly.entity_id
_entity_poly.type
_entity_poly.pdbx_seq_one_letter_code
_entity_poly.pdbx_strand_id
1 'polypeptide(L)'
;VAKKWVSPPYSVDGWRLDVAADLGHTAEYNHAFWKKFRKAVKEANPQALILAEHYGDPSGWLQGDEWDSIMNYDAFMEPVTWFLTGMEKHSDSYNGGLYGNGQSFFDAMAYHMSRMQTNTVFTAMNQLSNHDHSRFLTRTNQVVGRIGSMGPERASENVKKCVMREAVMIQMTWPGAPTLYYGDEAGVCGWTDPDSRRTYPWGREDLELMEFHRYMAGIHKRLPALRKGAVKPLFAANQQIAYGRMWDRYQTVTVISNLPQPSAIEIPVWQLGITDEDIMGRPIITTEDGYNAGILFYHVKDGILKVRMPAYSGAVFASHPEDFYPVLPSRFVEEGEEEAREKEQLEKAAEA
;
A
#
# COMPACT_ATOMS: atom_id res chain seq x y z
N VAL A 1 31.20 4.95 -14.55
CA VAL A 1 30.37 4.02 -13.77
C VAL A 1 28.94 4.02 -14.32
N ALA A 2 28.25 5.18 -14.43
CA ALA A 2 26.85 5.32 -14.80
C ALA A 2 26.47 4.58 -16.11
N LYS A 3 27.24 4.78 -17.19
CA LYS A 3 26.99 4.13 -18.48
C LYS A 3 27.29 2.61 -18.47
N LYS A 4 28.35 2.19 -17.76
CA LYS A 4 28.84 0.80 -17.80
C LYS A 4 27.75 -0.21 -17.44
N TRP A 5 27.04 0.01 -16.35
CA TRP A 5 26.11 -1.00 -15.81
C TRP A 5 24.78 -1.06 -16.58
N VAL A 6 24.34 0.03 -17.18
CA VAL A 6 23.13 0.05 -18.01
C VAL A 6 23.38 -0.35 -19.47
N SER A 7 24.65 -0.65 -19.82
CA SER A 7 25.07 -1.09 -21.16
C SER A 7 25.41 -2.59 -21.17
N PRO A 8 25.38 -3.25 -22.35
CA PRO A 8 25.86 -4.63 -22.48
C PRO A 8 27.32 -4.77 -21.99
N PRO A 9 27.70 -5.92 -21.41
CA PRO A 9 26.88 -7.12 -21.19
C PRO A 9 26.02 -7.10 -19.92
N TYR A 10 26.11 -6.07 -19.10
CA TYR A 10 25.43 -6.00 -17.80
C TYR A 10 23.94 -5.67 -17.95
N SER A 11 23.62 -4.63 -18.72
CA SER A 11 22.26 -4.22 -19.10
C SER A 11 21.28 -4.16 -17.93
N VAL A 12 21.69 -3.56 -16.80
CA VAL A 12 20.77 -3.34 -15.68
C VAL A 12 19.71 -2.30 -16.07
N ASP A 13 18.49 -2.43 -15.51
CA ASP A 13 17.33 -1.62 -15.89
C ASP A 13 17.34 -0.20 -15.30
N GLY A 14 18.25 0.09 -14.38
CA GLY A 14 18.33 1.44 -13.78
C GLY A 14 19.23 1.53 -12.57
N TRP A 15 19.10 2.64 -11.86
CA TRP A 15 19.85 2.99 -10.68
C TRP A 15 18.94 3.33 -9.51
N ARG A 16 19.23 2.80 -8.32
CA ARG A 16 18.81 3.37 -7.04
C ARG A 16 19.99 4.16 -6.49
N LEU A 17 19.78 5.43 -6.22
CA LEU A 17 20.79 6.38 -5.80
C LEU A 17 20.71 6.57 -4.28
N ASP A 18 21.78 6.24 -3.59
CA ASP A 18 21.92 6.35 -2.14
C ASP A 18 22.13 7.81 -1.74
N VAL A 19 21.40 8.28 -0.72
CA VAL A 19 21.54 9.63 -0.12
C VAL A 19 21.66 10.72 -1.18
N ALA A 20 20.85 10.66 -2.22
CA ALA A 20 21.07 11.39 -3.47
C ALA A 20 21.06 12.92 -3.31
N ALA A 21 20.24 13.45 -2.39
CA ALA A 21 20.13 14.89 -2.16
C ALA A 21 21.37 15.49 -1.49
N ASP A 22 22.14 14.68 -0.75
CA ASP A 22 23.28 15.16 0.05
C ASP A 22 24.62 15.07 -0.71
N LEU A 23 24.58 14.60 -1.97
CA LEU A 23 25.79 14.51 -2.78
C LEU A 23 26.38 15.90 -3.04
N GLY A 24 27.66 16.07 -2.68
CA GLY A 24 28.38 17.34 -2.86
C GLY A 24 28.22 18.28 -1.69
N HIS A 25 28.70 19.52 -1.86
CA HIS A 25 28.74 20.50 -0.78
C HIS A 25 27.79 21.69 -0.98
N THR A 26 27.20 21.82 -2.18
CA THR A 26 26.24 22.87 -2.50
C THR A 26 25.09 22.31 -3.37
N ALA A 27 23.93 22.96 -3.31
CA ALA A 27 22.77 22.60 -4.13
C ALA A 27 23.11 22.69 -5.63
N GLU A 28 23.85 23.72 -6.05
CA GLU A 28 24.24 23.91 -7.46
C GLU A 28 25.12 22.75 -7.96
N TYR A 29 26.05 22.26 -7.14
CA TYR A 29 26.87 21.11 -7.47
C TYR A 29 26.04 19.85 -7.57
N ASN A 30 25.14 19.61 -6.61
CA ASN A 30 24.26 18.46 -6.55
C ASN A 30 23.39 18.36 -7.83
N HIS A 31 22.65 19.42 -8.15
CA HIS A 31 21.83 19.47 -9.35
C HIS A 31 22.64 19.32 -10.64
N ALA A 32 23.78 19.98 -10.74
CA ALA A 32 24.68 19.88 -11.91
C ALA A 32 25.20 18.44 -12.08
N PHE A 33 25.50 17.74 -10.97
CA PHE A 33 25.94 16.35 -10.99
C PHE A 33 24.82 15.43 -11.50
N TRP A 34 23.61 15.54 -10.96
CA TRP A 34 22.50 14.66 -11.33
C TRP A 34 22.04 14.88 -12.78
N LYS A 35 22.09 16.10 -13.30
CA LYS A 35 21.86 16.37 -14.73
C LYS A 35 22.89 15.66 -15.62
N LYS A 36 24.17 15.71 -15.25
CA LYS A 36 25.24 14.98 -15.98
C LYS A 36 25.07 13.46 -15.86
N PHE A 37 24.71 12.98 -14.67
CA PHE A 37 24.46 11.55 -14.43
C PHE A 37 23.29 11.05 -15.30
N ARG A 38 22.15 11.76 -15.26
CA ARG A 38 21.00 11.44 -16.11
C ARG A 38 21.36 11.43 -17.59
N LYS A 39 22.03 12.46 -18.07
CA LYS A 39 22.47 12.51 -19.47
C LYS A 39 23.29 11.28 -19.83
N ALA A 40 24.27 10.92 -19.01
CA ALA A 40 25.12 9.75 -19.24
C ALA A 40 24.32 8.43 -19.24
N VAL A 41 23.38 8.23 -18.30
CA VAL A 41 22.54 7.03 -18.23
C VAL A 41 21.62 6.95 -19.45
N LYS A 42 20.88 8.01 -19.77
CA LYS A 42 19.88 8.01 -20.85
C LYS A 42 20.51 7.94 -22.24
N GLU A 43 21.74 8.44 -22.44
CA GLU A 43 22.50 8.20 -23.66
C GLU A 43 22.89 6.73 -23.86
N ALA A 44 23.17 6.01 -22.79
CA ALA A 44 23.55 4.60 -22.85
C ALA A 44 22.32 3.66 -22.92
N ASN A 45 21.29 3.99 -22.15
CA ASN A 45 20.02 3.27 -22.14
C ASN A 45 18.86 4.24 -21.81
N PRO A 46 18.11 4.71 -22.82
CA PRO A 46 17.03 5.68 -22.60
C PRO A 46 15.87 5.13 -21.74
N GLN A 47 15.74 3.79 -21.62
CA GLN A 47 14.71 3.14 -20.79
C GLN A 47 15.16 2.95 -19.33
N ALA A 48 16.44 3.15 -19.00
CA ALA A 48 16.92 2.94 -17.65
C ALA A 48 16.28 3.92 -16.65
N LEU A 49 15.74 3.38 -15.55
CA LEU A 49 15.15 4.16 -14.47
C LEU A 49 16.24 4.80 -13.60
N ILE A 50 16.01 6.04 -13.15
CA ILE A 50 16.84 6.72 -12.15
C ILE A 50 15.94 7.01 -10.95
N LEU A 51 16.07 6.20 -9.90
CA LEU A 51 15.28 6.27 -8.66
C LEU A 51 16.19 6.71 -7.51
N ALA A 52 15.80 7.76 -6.80
CA ALA A 52 16.60 8.31 -5.71
C ALA A 52 16.02 7.94 -4.34
N GLU A 53 16.91 7.72 -3.38
CA GLU A 53 16.57 7.84 -1.97
C GLU A 53 16.54 9.30 -1.57
N HIS A 54 15.40 9.73 -1.06
CA HIS A 54 15.21 11.10 -0.58
C HIS A 54 14.04 11.17 0.41
N TYR A 55 14.22 11.95 1.44
CA TYR A 55 13.19 12.34 2.41
C TYR A 55 12.80 13.81 2.17
N GLY A 56 11.54 14.15 2.37
CA GLY A 56 11.04 15.49 2.20
C GLY A 56 10.62 15.82 0.76
N ASP A 57 10.69 17.08 0.37
CA ASP A 57 10.21 17.57 -0.92
C ASP A 57 11.17 17.25 -2.08
N PRO A 58 10.82 16.32 -2.98
CA PRO A 58 11.69 15.93 -4.09
C PRO A 58 11.53 16.82 -5.33
N SER A 59 10.63 17.81 -5.30
CA SER A 59 10.19 18.56 -6.50
C SER A 59 11.32 19.21 -7.26
N GLY A 60 12.39 19.64 -6.58
CA GLY A 60 13.57 20.26 -7.21
C GLY A 60 14.30 19.34 -8.18
N TRP A 61 14.30 18.02 -7.94
CA TRP A 61 15.00 17.02 -8.75
C TRP A 61 14.11 16.28 -9.76
N LEU A 62 12.79 16.44 -9.65
CA LEU A 62 11.80 15.71 -10.47
C LEU A 62 11.28 16.54 -11.65
N GLN A 63 12.09 17.47 -12.16
CA GLN A 63 11.72 18.33 -13.28
C GLN A 63 11.94 17.68 -14.67
N GLY A 64 12.38 16.41 -14.71
CA GLY A 64 12.60 15.65 -15.94
C GLY A 64 14.04 15.65 -16.45
N ASP A 65 14.93 16.33 -15.77
CA ASP A 65 16.35 16.48 -16.15
C ASP A 65 17.34 15.87 -15.13
N GLU A 66 16.82 15.30 -14.01
CA GLU A 66 17.63 14.66 -12.96
C GLU A 66 17.10 13.26 -12.64
N TRP A 67 16.26 13.11 -11.61
CA TRP A 67 15.69 11.81 -11.25
C TRP A 67 14.37 11.54 -11.98
N ASP A 68 14.06 10.25 -12.21
CA ASP A 68 12.76 9.83 -12.72
C ASP A 68 11.74 9.62 -11.59
N SER A 69 12.21 9.12 -10.44
CA SER A 69 11.35 8.75 -9.32
C SER A 69 12.12 8.66 -7.99
N ILE A 70 11.41 8.36 -6.92
CA ILE A 70 11.94 8.28 -5.55
C ILE A 70 11.47 7.03 -4.81
N MET A 71 12.18 6.67 -3.74
CA MET A 71 11.65 5.85 -2.67
C MET A 71 10.57 6.67 -1.94
N ASN A 72 9.34 6.16 -1.94
CA ASN A 72 8.16 6.95 -1.54
C ASN A 72 7.93 6.90 -0.02
N TYR A 73 8.72 7.65 0.72
CA TYR A 73 8.59 7.75 2.18
C TYR A 73 7.39 8.61 2.58
N ASP A 74 7.40 9.88 2.18
CA ASP A 74 6.46 10.88 2.67
C ASP A 74 5.06 10.73 2.07
N ALA A 75 4.94 10.35 0.78
CA ALA A 75 3.66 10.17 0.12
C ALA A 75 3.12 8.72 0.16
N PHE A 76 3.75 7.82 0.95
CA PHE A 76 3.25 6.46 1.12
C PHE A 76 3.63 5.82 2.47
N MET A 77 4.92 5.55 2.72
CA MET A 77 5.34 4.76 3.89
C MET A 77 4.88 5.42 5.19
N GLU A 78 5.13 6.71 5.36
CA GLU A 78 4.82 7.41 6.61
C GLU A 78 3.31 7.53 6.87
N PRO A 79 2.47 8.01 5.94
CA PRO A 79 1.03 8.04 6.18
C PRO A 79 0.42 6.68 6.47
N VAL A 80 0.89 5.62 5.80
CA VAL A 80 0.40 4.25 6.03
C VAL A 80 0.78 3.74 7.41
N THR A 81 2.05 3.91 7.83
CA THR A 81 2.47 3.43 9.15
C THR A 81 1.79 4.19 10.28
N TRP A 82 1.67 5.53 10.17
CA TRP A 82 0.97 6.33 11.16
C TRP A 82 -0.51 5.97 11.27
N PHE A 83 -1.22 5.84 10.15
CA PHE A 83 -2.63 5.51 10.15
C PHE A 83 -2.91 4.13 10.74
N LEU A 84 -2.19 3.09 10.29
CA LEU A 84 -2.47 1.71 10.69
C LEU A 84 -1.88 1.31 12.03
N THR A 85 -0.80 1.94 12.46
CA THR A 85 -0.07 1.50 13.66
C THR A 85 0.15 2.60 14.71
N GLY A 86 0.07 3.86 14.34
CA GLY A 86 0.48 4.98 15.19
C GLY A 86 1.99 5.06 15.41
N MET A 87 2.77 4.20 14.75
CA MET A 87 4.23 4.11 14.92
C MET A 87 4.98 4.90 13.86
N GLU A 88 6.04 5.54 14.27
CA GLU A 88 7.04 6.10 13.37
C GLU A 88 7.80 4.96 12.65
N LYS A 89 8.30 5.20 11.45
CA LYS A 89 8.93 4.18 10.57
C LYS A 89 10.13 3.44 11.16
N HIS A 90 10.84 4.03 12.12
CA HIS A 90 11.94 3.37 12.85
C HIS A 90 11.49 2.69 14.16
N SER A 91 10.22 2.83 14.53
CA SER A 91 9.69 2.46 15.87
C SER A 91 10.23 3.32 17.01
N ASP A 92 10.69 4.53 16.74
CA ASP A 92 11.26 5.42 17.74
C ASP A 92 10.20 6.21 18.53
N SER A 93 9.00 6.33 18.00
CA SER A 93 7.89 7.02 18.65
C SER A 93 6.51 6.47 18.26
N TYR A 94 5.53 6.73 19.11
CA TYR A 94 4.12 6.46 18.90
C TYR A 94 3.31 7.76 18.98
N ASN A 95 2.38 7.96 18.05
CA ASN A 95 1.49 9.10 18.03
C ASN A 95 0.02 8.65 17.89
N GLY A 96 -0.70 8.66 19.03
CA GLY A 96 -2.11 8.30 19.09
C GLY A 96 -3.06 9.26 18.34
N GLY A 97 -2.63 10.50 18.08
CA GLY A 97 -3.40 11.46 17.28
C GLY A 97 -3.36 11.19 15.77
N LEU A 98 -2.37 10.44 15.30
CA LEU A 98 -2.24 9.98 13.92
C LEU A 98 -2.80 8.56 13.73
N TYR A 99 -2.80 7.76 14.81
CA TYR A 99 -3.34 6.40 14.78
C TYR A 99 -4.83 6.40 14.44
N GLY A 100 -5.18 5.77 13.33
CA GLY A 100 -6.56 5.69 12.84
C GLY A 100 -7.13 7.01 12.28
N ASN A 101 -6.34 8.07 12.18
CA ASN A 101 -6.84 9.35 11.67
C ASN A 101 -6.92 9.35 10.13
N GLY A 102 -8.11 8.97 9.60
CA GLY A 102 -8.33 8.85 8.16
C GLY A 102 -8.19 10.18 7.40
N GLN A 103 -8.59 11.30 8.01
CA GLN A 103 -8.42 12.61 7.37
C GLN A 103 -6.94 12.98 7.25
N SER A 104 -6.17 12.83 8.34
CA SER A 104 -4.72 13.08 8.33
C SER A 104 -3.98 12.21 7.33
N PHE A 105 -4.41 10.93 7.16
CA PHE A 105 -3.87 10.04 6.13
C PHE A 105 -4.05 10.64 4.72
N PHE A 106 -5.26 11.05 4.35
CA PHE A 106 -5.51 11.60 3.03
C PHE A 106 -4.84 12.97 2.82
N ASP A 107 -4.82 13.83 3.84
CA ASP A 107 -4.18 15.14 3.76
C ASP A 107 -2.67 15.01 3.52
N ALA A 108 -2.00 14.11 4.25
CA ALA A 108 -0.58 13.83 4.07
C ALA A 108 -0.28 13.26 2.68
N MET A 109 -1.07 12.24 2.25
CA MET A 109 -0.93 11.66 0.91
C MET A 109 -1.10 12.71 -0.18
N ALA A 110 -2.15 13.53 -0.10
CA ALA A 110 -2.43 14.56 -1.11
C ALA A 110 -1.33 15.64 -1.13
N TYR A 111 -0.88 16.10 0.04
CA TYR A 111 0.18 17.11 0.16
C TYR A 111 1.48 16.63 -0.50
N HIS A 112 1.96 15.45 -0.13
CA HIS A 112 3.23 14.95 -0.64
C HIS A 112 3.15 14.51 -2.11
N MET A 113 2.03 13.90 -2.54
CA MET A 113 1.82 13.58 -3.96
C MET A 113 1.77 14.84 -4.84
N SER A 114 1.26 15.97 -4.34
CA SER A 114 1.23 17.24 -5.08
C SER A 114 2.61 17.82 -5.42
N ARG A 115 3.67 17.32 -4.76
CA ARG A 115 5.07 17.68 -5.02
C ARG A 115 5.71 16.89 -6.17
N MET A 116 4.96 15.94 -6.74
CA MET A 116 5.43 15.06 -7.80
C MET A 116 4.57 15.19 -9.05
N GLN A 117 5.19 15.08 -10.22
CA GLN A 117 4.44 14.93 -11.46
C GLN A 117 3.75 13.57 -11.50
N THR A 118 2.66 13.45 -12.25
CA THR A 118 1.86 12.22 -12.33
C THR A 118 2.70 10.99 -12.69
N ASN A 119 3.62 11.12 -13.66
CA ASN A 119 4.49 10.01 -14.06
C ASN A 119 5.37 9.54 -12.89
N THR A 120 5.90 10.47 -12.10
CA THR A 120 6.69 10.16 -10.92
C THR A 120 5.84 9.48 -9.85
N VAL A 121 4.62 9.95 -9.60
CA VAL A 121 3.71 9.31 -8.64
C VAL A 121 3.49 7.84 -9.00
N PHE A 122 3.25 7.51 -10.28
CA PHE A 122 3.03 6.13 -10.71
C PHE A 122 4.28 5.24 -10.68
N THR A 123 5.46 5.82 -10.68
CA THR A 123 6.74 5.10 -10.59
C THR A 123 7.39 5.20 -9.21
N ALA A 124 6.82 5.97 -8.29
CA ALA A 124 7.30 6.09 -6.92
C ALA A 124 7.24 4.76 -6.20
N MET A 125 8.31 4.41 -5.51
CA MET A 125 8.52 3.11 -4.89
C MET A 125 7.73 3.02 -3.57
N ASN A 126 6.51 2.47 -3.64
CA ASN A 126 5.63 2.28 -2.48
C ASN A 126 6.07 1.05 -1.68
N GLN A 127 6.78 1.28 -0.59
CA GLN A 127 7.33 0.25 0.27
C GLN A 127 6.73 0.34 1.69
N LEU A 128 6.54 -0.80 2.34
CA LEU A 128 6.11 -0.87 3.74
C LEU A 128 7.32 -0.97 4.68
N SER A 129 8.34 -1.69 4.25
CA SER A 129 9.61 -1.86 4.96
C SER A 129 10.78 -1.66 4.00
N ASN A 130 11.97 -1.43 4.55
CA ASN A 130 13.25 -1.50 3.83
C ASN A 130 14.40 -1.86 4.78
N HIS A 131 15.63 -1.77 4.30
CA HIS A 131 16.83 -2.16 5.01
C HIS A 131 17.25 -1.23 6.16
N ASP A 132 16.68 -0.01 6.24
CA ASP A 132 17.00 0.99 7.29
C ASP A 132 15.94 1.06 8.38
N HIS A 133 14.67 0.82 8.01
CA HIS A 133 13.53 0.98 8.92
C HIS A 133 13.16 -0.34 9.61
N SER A 134 12.40 -0.25 10.70
CA SER A 134 11.78 -1.44 11.28
C SER A 134 10.81 -2.08 10.28
N ARG A 135 10.68 -3.40 10.33
CA ARG A 135 9.71 -4.12 9.51
C ARG A 135 8.28 -3.66 9.83
N PHE A 136 7.43 -3.52 8.80
CA PHE A 136 6.06 -3.07 9.03
C PHE A 136 5.32 -4.01 10.01
N LEU A 137 5.49 -5.32 9.86
CA LEU A 137 4.88 -6.29 10.75
C LEU A 137 5.29 -6.07 12.22
N THR A 138 6.55 -5.71 12.49
CA THR A 138 7.01 -5.32 13.83
C THR A 138 6.27 -4.09 14.35
N ARG A 139 6.09 -3.06 13.53
CA ARG A 139 5.38 -1.83 13.93
C ARG A 139 3.93 -2.08 14.34
N THR A 140 3.30 -3.17 13.89
CA THR A 140 1.93 -3.55 14.28
C THR A 140 1.81 -3.92 15.76
N ASN A 141 2.89 -4.23 16.45
CA ASN A 141 2.90 -4.49 17.91
C ASN A 141 2.87 -3.20 18.76
N GLN A 142 3.02 -2.03 18.11
CA GLN A 142 2.99 -0.70 18.75
C GLN A 142 4.01 -0.50 19.88
N VAL A 143 5.12 -1.21 19.83
CA VAL A 143 6.21 -1.09 20.80
C VAL A 143 7.24 -0.10 20.31
N VAL A 144 7.49 0.95 21.10
CA VAL A 144 8.58 1.90 20.88
C VAL A 144 9.90 1.28 21.34
N GLY A 145 10.90 1.24 20.46
CA GLY A 145 12.22 0.71 20.78
C GLY A 145 13.05 0.25 19.60
N ARG A 146 14.23 -0.22 19.93
CA ARG A 146 15.22 -0.76 18.97
C ARG A 146 15.83 -2.04 19.54
N ILE A 147 16.58 -2.79 18.74
CA ILE A 147 17.22 -4.04 19.17
C ILE A 147 18.04 -3.88 20.45
N GLY A 148 18.78 -2.77 20.59
CA GLY A 148 19.61 -2.49 21.78
C GLY A 148 18.83 -2.22 23.06
N SER A 149 17.61 -1.75 22.99
CA SER A 149 16.75 -1.45 24.14
C SER A 149 15.74 -2.55 24.47
N MET A 150 15.28 -3.32 23.45
CA MET A 150 14.15 -4.24 23.59
C MET A 150 14.54 -5.71 23.35
N GLY A 151 15.71 -5.98 22.78
CA GLY A 151 16.11 -7.31 22.33
C GLY A 151 15.45 -7.72 20.99
N PRO A 152 16.01 -8.72 20.29
CA PRO A 152 15.54 -9.14 18.98
C PRO A 152 14.18 -9.86 19.00
N GLU A 153 13.85 -10.58 20.09
CA GLU A 153 12.61 -11.36 20.21
C GLU A 153 11.39 -10.45 20.25
N ARG A 154 11.49 -9.31 20.93
CA ARG A 154 10.39 -8.35 21.09
C ARG A 154 9.86 -7.83 19.77
N ALA A 155 10.66 -7.80 18.70
CA ALA A 155 10.25 -7.41 17.37
C ALA A 155 9.13 -8.30 16.79
N SER A 156 9.02 -9.54 17.25
CA SER A 156 8.08 -10.55 16.75
C SER A 156 6.90 -10.81 17.70
N GLU A 157 6.91 -10.21 18.90
CA GLU A 157 5.86 -10.44 19.89
C GLU A 157 4.63 -9.57 19.62
N ASN A 158 3.44 -10.17 19.73
CA ASN A 158 2.15 -9.49 19.62
C ASN A 158 1.95 -8.73 18.28
N VAL A 159 2.60 -9.18 17.22
CA VAL A 159 2.41 -8.61 15.88
C VAL A 159 1.04 -8.99 15.31
N LYS A 160 0.43 -8.06 14.56
CA LYS A 160 -0.92 -8.23 14.01
C LYS A 160 -0.85 -8.45 12.49
N LYS A 161 -1.01 -9.69 12.04
CA LYS A 161 -1.04 -10.02 10.62
C LYS A 161 -2.24 -9.41 9.88
N CYS A 162 -3.37 -9.21 10.56
CA CYS A 162 -4.52 -8.50 10.00
C CYS A 162 -4.15 -7.09 9.56
N VAL A 163 -3.43 -6.34 10.39
CA VAL A 163 -2.95 -4.99 10.07
C VAL A 163 -1.90 -5.02 8.93
N MET A 164 -1.06 -6.07 8.88
CA MET A 164 -0.16 -6.27 7.72
C MET A 164 -0.96 -6.48 6.43
N ARG A 165 -2.05 -7.26 6.45
CA ARG A 165 -2.92 -7.44 5.27
C ARG A 165 -3.57 -6.13 4.84
N GLU A 166 -4.03 -5.29 5.78
CA GLU A 166 -4.54 -3.94 5.46
C GLU A 166 -3.47 -3.08 4.76
N ALA A 167 -2.24 -3.08 5.27
CA ALA A 167 -1.13 -2.33 4.69
C ALA A 167 -0.78 -2.81 3.28
N VAL A 168 -0.72 -4.12 3.06
CA VAL A 168 -0.50 -4.73 1.73
C VAL A 168 -1.63 -4.38 0.77
N MET A 169 -2.87 -4.34 1.25
CA MET A 169 -4.00 -3.92 0.42
C MET A 169 -3.84 -2.45 -0.02
N ILE A 170 -3.47 -1.54 0.88
CA ILE A 170 -3.16 -0.16 0.52
C ILE A 170 -1.99 -0.13 -0.48
N GLN A 171 -0.90 -0.86 -0.22
CA GLN A 171 0.29 -0.91 -1.09
C GLN A 171 -0.06 -1.32 -2.53
N MET A 172 -0.92 -2.31 -2.70
CA MET A 172 -1.29 -2.85 -4.01
C MET A 172 -2.39 -2.05 -4.71
N THR A 173 -3.05 -1.10 -4.03
CA THR A 173 -4.18 -0.35 -4.61
C THR A 173 -3.97 1.16 -4.65
N TRP A 174 -3.02 1.73 -3.88
CA TRP A 174 -2.65 3.14 -3.93
C TRP A 174 -1.80 3.45 -5.18
N PRO A 175 -1.84 4.70 -5.73
CA PRO A 175 -0.98 5.08 -6.84
C PRO A 175 0.51 4.93 -6.50
N GLY A 176 1.27 4.28 -7.38
CA GLY A 176 2.70 4.06 -7.23
C GLY A 176 3.13 2.67 -7.70
N ALA A 177 4.38 2.34 -7.54
CA ALA A 177 4.96 1.04 -7.82
C ALA A 177 5.04 0.20 -6.53
N PRO A 178 4.15 -0.78 -6.32
CA PRO A 178 4.23 -1.66 -5.15
C PRO A 178 5.59 -2.33 -5.08
N THR A 179 6.31 -2.14 -3.98
CA THR A 179 7.68 -2.61 -3.79
C THR A 179 7.78 -3.44 -2.52
N LEU A 180 8.11 -4.72 -2.66
CA LEU A 180 8.28 -5.63 -1.54
C LEU A 180 9.73 -5.58 -1.05
N TYR A 181 9.93 -5.38 0.24
CA TYR A 181 11.19 -5.71 0.89
C TYR A 181 11.17 -7.19 1.23
N TYR A 182 12.22 -7.93 0.82
CA TYR A 182 12.26 -9.37 0.98
C TYR A 182 11.87 -9.80 2.40
N GLY A 183 11.05 -10.82 2.51
CA GLY A 183 10.63 -11.38 3.78
C GLY A 183 9.38 -10.72 4.40
N ASP A 184 8.94 -9.54 3.94
CA ASP A 184 7.66 -8.96 4.38
C ASP A 184 6.52 -9.92 4.04
N GLU A 185 6.56 -10.52 2.85
CA GLU A 185 5.61 -11.53 2.39
C GLU A 185 5.70 -12.84 3.18
N ALA A 186 6.83 -13.11 3.80
CA ALA A 186 7.09 -14.33 4.58
C ALA A 186 6.96 -14.14 6.09
N GLY A 187 6.46 -12.96 6.53
CA GLY A 187 6.23 -12.66 7.94
C GLY A 187 7.48 -12.31 8.75
N VAL A 188 8.57 -11.86 8.09
CA VAL A 188 9.80 -11.47 8.78
C VAL A 188 9.57 -10.19 9.59
N CYS A 189 9.92 -10.27 10.87
CA CYS A 189 9.96 -9.13 11.80
C CYS A 189 11.40 -8.64 11.99
N GLY A 190 11.56 -7.41 12.49
CA GLY A 190 12.86 -6.84 12.83
C GLY A 190 12.76 -5.35 13.16
N TRP A 191 13.59 -4.91 14.09
CA TRP A 191 13.81 -3.50 14.37
C TRP A 191 14.55 -2.84 13.20
N THR A 192 14.97 -1.61 13.35
CA THR A 192 15.80 -0.90 12.35
C THR A 192 17.11 -1.63 12.06
N ASP A 193 17.83 -1.16 11.04
CA ASP A 193 19.18 -1.67 10.74
C ASP A 193 20.04 -1.85 12.03
N PRO A 194 20.74 -3.01 12.19
CA PRO A 194 20.85 -4.14 11.26
C PRO A 194 19.75 -5.20 11.39
N ASP A 195 18.83 -5.11 12.34
CA ASP A 195 17.86 -6.17 12.66
C ASP A 195 16.76 -6.32 11.59
N SER A 196 16.47 -5.28 10.81
CA SER A 196 15.60 -5.34 9.64
C SER A 196 16.11 -6.27 8.52
N ARG A 197 17.43 -6.61 8.54
CA ARG A 197 18.12 -7.43 7.55
C ARG A 197 18.25 -8.90 7.97
N ARG A 198 17.31 -9.41 8.77
CA ARG A 198 17.25 -10.83 9.14
C ARG A 198 17.20 -11.70 7.89
N THR A 199 17.77 -12.91 7.97
CA THR A 199 17.76 -13.87 6.86
C THR A 199 16.34 -14.27 6.48
N TYR A 200 16.13 -14.57 5.19
CA TYR A 200 14.87 -15.11 4.72
C TYR A 200 14.58 -16.47 5.40
N PRO A 201 13.34 -16.72 5.86
CA PRO A 201 13.02 -17.88 6.68
C PRO A 201 12.73 -19.13 5.84
N TRP A 202 13.67 -19.55 4.99
CA TRP A 202 13.51 -20.70 4.10
C TRP A 202 12.95 -21.94 4.80
N GLY A 203 11.83 -22.47 4.29
CA GLY A 203 11.12 -23.63 4.84
C GLY A 203 10.33 -23.34 6.12
N ARG A 204 10.22 -22.07 6.51
CA ARG A 204 9.42 -21.59 7.68
C ARG A 204 8.68 -20.31 7.36
N GLU A 205 8.43 -20.08 6.09
CA GLU A 205 7.70 -18.91 5.59
C GLU A 205 6.25 -18.87 6.12
N ASP A 206 5.72 -17.70 6.34
CA ASP A 206 4.29 -17.51 6.55
C ASP A 206 3.55 -17.69 5.22
N LEU A 207 3.08 -18.92 4.97
CA LEU A 207 2.47 -19.29 3.69
C LEU A 207 1.16 -18.54 3.43
N GLU A 208 0.40 -18.20 4.48
CA GLU A 208 -0.84 -17.42 4.34
C GLU A 208 -0.54 -16.01 3.85
N LEU A 209 0.43 -15.33 4.46
CA LEU A 209 0.86 -14.00 4.02
C LEU A 209 1.45 -14.03 2.60
N MET A 210 2.21 -15.06 2.24
CA MET A 210 2.76 -15.20 0.89
C MET A 210 1.65 -15.33 -0.17
N GLU A 211 0.66 -16.19 0.08
CA GLU A 211 -0.47 -16.36 -0.83
C GLU A 211 -1.32 -15.08 -0.91
N PHE A 212 -1.50 -14.38 0.21
CA PHE A 212 -2.19 -13.10 0.22
C PHE A 212 -1.46 -12.05 -0.65
N HIS A 213 -0.13 -11.89 -0.50
CA HIS A 213 0.65 -10.99 -1.35
C HIS A 213 0.55 -11.37 -2.83
N ARG A 214 0.63 -12.67 -3.15
CA ARG A 214 0.49 -13.18 -4.52
C ARG A 214 -0.88 -12.85 -5.10
N TYR A 215 -1.94 -13.03 -4.30
CA TYR A 215 -3.30 -12.73 -4.72
C TYR A 215 -3.51 -11.23 -4.95
N MET A 216 -3.05 -10.38 -4.02
CA MET A 216 -3.10 -8.91 -4.15
C MET A 216 -2.29 -8.39 -5.35
N ALA A 217 -1.10 -8.92 -5.59
CA ALA A 217 -0.32 -8.62 -6.79
C ALA A 217 -1.07 -9.02 -8.08
N GLY A 218 -1.82 -10.14 -8.03
CA GLY A 218 -2.71 -10.56 -9.11
C GLY A 218 -3.85 -9.58 -9.36
N ILE A 219 -4.49 -9.07 -8.31
CA ILE A 219 -5.53 -8.02 -8.38
C ILE A 219 -4.93 -6.75 -9.01
N HIS A 220 -3.78 -6.27 -8.49
CA HIS A 220 -3.10 -5.09 -9.02
C HIS A 220 -2.82 -5.21 -10.53
N LYS A 221 -2.30 -6.35 -10.97
CA LYS A 221 -1.98 -6.60 -12.39
C LYS A 221 -3.22 -6.70 -13.27
N ARG A 222 -4.31 -7.23 -12.75
CA ARG A 222 -5.55 -7.47 -13.48
C ARG A 222 -6.37 -6.20 -13.68
N LEU A 223 -6.48 -5.34 -12.67
CA LEU A 223 -7.34 -4.16 -12.70
C LEU A 223 -6.61 -2.90 -13.22
N PRO A 224 -6.91 -2.41 -14.43
CA PRO A 224 -6.22 -1.25 -15.04
C PRO A 224 -6.30 0.01 -14.17
N ALA A 225 -7.42 0.23 -13.49
CA ALA A 225 -7.61 1.38 -12.62
C ALA A 225 -6.55 1.44 -11.50
N LEU A 226 -6.08 0.31 -10.99
CA LEU A 226 -5.03 0.27 -9.96
C LEU A 226 -3.66 0.68 -10.50
N ARG A 227 -3.38 0.36 -11.77
CA ARG A 227 -2.08 0.65 -12.40
C ARG A 227 -1.97 2.04 -13.02
N LYS A 228 -3.09 2.61 -13.48
CA LYS A 228 -3.11 3.84 -14.31
C LYS A 228 -4.10 4.89 -13.82
N GLY A 229 -4.99 4.53 -12.90
CA GLY A 229 -6.13 5.37 -12.53
C GLY A 229 -5.75 6.51 -11.59
N ALA A 230 -6.46 7.62 -11.72
CA ALA A 230 -6.47 8.67 -10.70
C ALA A 230 -7.02 8.14 -9.37
N VAL A 231 -6.65 8.76 -8.26
CA VAL A 231 -7.15 8.43 -6.92
C VAL A 231 -8.14 9.48 -6.44
N LYS A 232 -9.19 9.03 -5.76
CA LYS A 232 -10.20 9.88 -5.12
C LYS A 232 -10.50 9.37 -3.71
N PRO A 233 -10.25 10.15 -2.64
CA PRO A 233 -10.79 9.86 -1.32
C PRO A 233 -12.32 9.86 -1.35
N LEU A 234 -12.96 8.88 -0.71
CA LEU A 234 -14.41 8.72 -0.67
C LEU A 234 -14.98 8.76 0.74
N PHE A 235 -14.24 8.23 1.71
CA PHE A 235 -14.67 8.17 3.10
C PHE A 235 -13.45 8.23 4.02
N ALA A 236 -13.55 9.02 5.09
CA ALA A 236 -12.54 9.13 6.14
C ALA A 236 -13.23 9.24 7.51
N ALA A 237 -12.87 8.33 8.40
CA ALA A 237 -13.32 8.32 9.78
C ALA A 237 -12.19 7.80 10.69
N ASN A 238 -12.47 7.72 12.00
CA ASN A 238 -11.52 7.10 12.92
C ASN A 238 -11.34 5.62 12.59
N GLN A 239 -10.10 5.23 12.32
CA GLN A 239 -9.66 3.88 11.93
C GLN A 239 -10.29 3.33 10.64
N GLN A 240 -10.92 4.17 9.83
CA GLN A 240 -11.57 3.76 8.60
C GLN A 240 -11.30 4.73 7.46
N ILE A 241 -10.99 4.19 6.29
CA ILE A 241 -10.85 4.93 5.05
C ILE A 241 -11.45 4.17 3.88
N ALA A 242 -11.96 4.91 2.88
CA ALA A 242 -12.22 4.35 1.56
C ALA A 242 -11.76 5.32 0.48
N TYR A 243 -11.22 4.79 -0.60
CA TYR A 243 -10.80 5.56 -1.76
C TYR A 243 -11.07 4.80 -3.05
N GLY A 244 -11.32 5.56 -4.09
CA GLY A 244 -11.52 5.05 -5.44
C GLY A 244 -10.31 5.25 -6.33
N ARG A 245 -10.16 4.36 -7.34
CA ARG A 245 -9.25 4.55 -8.48
C ARG A 245 -10.07 4.54 -9.75
N MET A 246 -9.75 5.42 -10.69
CA MET A 246 -10.52 5.58 -11.94
C MET A 246 -9.59 5.58 -13.15
N TRP A 247 -9.90 4.73 -14.13
CA TRP A 247 -9.21 4.70 -15.42
C TRP A 247 -10.19 4.29 -16.52
N ASP A 248 -10.43 5.20 -17.48
CA ASP A 248 -11.40 4.97 -18.54
C ASP A 248 -12.78 4.61 -17.92
N ARG A 249 -13.39 3.52 -18.35
CA ARG A 249 -14.67 3.02 -17.79
C ARG A 249 -14.51 2.22 -16.48
N TYR A 250 -13.29 1.95 -16.06
CA TYR A 250 -13.01 1.09 -14.91
C TYR A 250 -12.80 1.89 -13.63
N GLN A 251 -13.51 1.52 -12.58
CA GLN A 251 -13.35 2.04 -11.24
C GLN A 251 -13.05 0.90 -10.26
N THR A 252 -12.28 1.22 -9.24
CA THR A 252 -12.12 0.35 -8.07
C THR A 252 -12.35 1.15 -6.80
N VAL A 253 -12.83 0.49 -5.76
CA VAL A 253 -12.95 1.03 -4.41
C VAL A 253 -12.17 0.13 -3.46
N THR A 254 -11.26 0.72 -2.70
CA THR A 254 -10.57 0.05 -1.60
C THR A 254 -11.11 0.59 -0.29
N VAL A 255 -11.48 -0.30 0.61
CA VAL A 255 -11.99 0.02 1.95
C VAL A 255 -11.07 -0.61 2.98
N ILE A 256 -10.68 0.15 3.98
CA ILE A 256 -9.90 -0.33 5.13
C ILE A 256 -10.64 0.03 6.41
N SER A 257 -10.78 -0.93 7.30
CA SER A 257 -11.36 -0.77 8.64
C SER A 257 -10.44 -1.41 9.68
N ASN A 258 -9.59 -0.60 10.30
CA ASN A 258 -8.68 -1.01 11.38
C ASN A 258 -9.39 -0.98 12.76
N LEU A 259 -10.72 -1.06 12.75
CA LEU A 259 -11.54 -1.17 13.97
C LEU A 259 -11.46 -2.58 14.55
N PRO A 260 -11.43 -2.74 15.88
CA PRO A 260 -11.44 -4.05 16.53
C PRO A 260 -12.83 -4.72 16.58
N GLN A 261 -13.83 -4.11 15.96
CA GLN A 261 -15.19 -4.66 15.84
C GLN A 261 -15.73 -4.45 14.42
N PRO A 262 -16.70 -5.27 14.00
CA PRO A 262 -17.38 -5.07 12.72
C PRO A 262 -18.07 -3.72 12.63
N SER A 263 -18.17 -3.19 11.41
CA SER A 263 -18.76 -1.88 11.13
C SER A 263 -19.47 -1.87 9.78
N ALA A 264 -20.45 -0.99 9.63
CA ALA A 264 -21.07 -0.70 8.35
C ALA A 264 -20.55 0.64 7.82
N ILE A 265 -20.24 0.70 6.53
CA ILE A 265 -19.74 1.91 5.86
C ILE A 265 -20.60 2.18 4.63
N GLU A 266 -21.03 3.43 4.46
CA GLU A 266 -21.71 3.93 3.26
C GLU A 266 -20.72 4.75 2.43
N ILE A 267 -20.41 4.27 1.23
CA ILE A 267 -19.36 4.83 0.38
C ILE A 267 -20.02 5.56 -0.80
N PRO A 268 -19.82 6.88 -0.97
CA PRO A 268 -20.42 7.66 -2.05
C PRO A 268 -19.71 7.40 -3.40
N VAL A 269 -19.98 6.25 -4.01
CA VAL A 269 -19.35 5.80 -5.27
C VAL A 269 -19.84 6.59 -6.49
N TRP A 270 -20.93 7.34 -6.38
CA TRP A 270 -21.35 8.31 -7.40
C TRP A 270 -20.24 9.32 -7.73
N GLN A 271 -19.34 9.61 -6.79
CA GLN A 271 -18.17 10.45 -7.03
C GLN A 271 -17.16 9.87 -8.03
N LEU A 272 -17.28 8.58 -8.34
CA LEU A 272 -16.49 7.88 -9.36
C LEU A 272 -17.26 7.70 -10.68
N GLY A 273 -18.49 8.23 -10.78
CA GLY A 273 -19.39 8.03 -11.90
C GLY A 273 -20.14 6.71 -11.87
N ILE A 274 -20.12 5.98 -10.75
CA ILE A 274 -20.87 4.73 -10.56
C ILE A 274 -22.31 5.06 -10.18
N THR A 275 -23.27 4.46 -10.88
CA THR A 275 -24.71 4.70 -10.76
C THR A 275 -25.43 3.47 -10.20
N ASP A 276 -26.75 3.60 -9.98
CA ASP A 276 -27.61 2.53 -9.48
C ASP A 276 -27.78 1.35 -10.43
N GLU A 277 -27.43 1.53 -11.70
CA GLU A 277 -27.42 0.46 -12.69
C GLU A 277 -26.16 -0.39 -12.66
N ASP A 278 -25.12 0.09 -11.95
CA ASP A 278 -23.82 -0.55 -11.91
C ASP A 278 -23.74 -1.62 -10.82
N ILE A 279 -22.94 -2.63 -11.11
CA ILE A 279 -22.63 -3.73 -10.19
C ILE A 279 -21.17 -3.65 -9.81
N MET A 280 -20.90 -3.72 -8.50
CA MET A 280 -19.55 -3.81 -7.96
C MET A 280 -19.21 -5.25 -7.56
N GLY A 281 -18.17 -5.82 -8.17
CA GLY A 281 -17.64 -7.11 -7.77
C GLY A 281 -16.58 -6.96 -6.69
N ARG A 282 -16.69 -7.72 -5.59
CA ARG A 282 -15.69 -7.78 -4.52
C ARG A 282 -14.83 -9.04 -4.65
N PRO A 283 -13.63 -8.98 -5.25
CA PRO A 283 -12.75 -10.14 -5.38
C PRO A 283 -12.08 -10.57 -4.08
N ILE A 284 -11.97 -9.68 -3.09
CA ILE A 284 -11.29 -9.97 -1.83
C ILE A 284 -11.87 -9.17 -0.67
N ILE A 285 -11.93 -9.82 0.48
CA ILE A 285 -12.10 -9.19 1.80
C ILE A 285 -11.16 -9.89 2.79
N THR A 286 -10.54 -9.12 3.68
CA THR A 286 -9.75 -9.67 4.79
C THR A 286 -10.57 -9.68 6.08
N THR A 287 -10.12 -10.46 7.03
CA THR A 287 -10.65 -10.55 8.40
C THR A 287 -9.48 -10.54 9.39
N GLU A 288 -9.75 -10.55 10.68
CA GLU A 288 -8.70 -10.67 11.69
C GLU A 288 -7.86 -11.94 11.48
N ASP A 289 -8.48 -13.06 11.14
CA ASP A 289 -7.83 -14.38 11.05
C ASP A 289 -7.27 -14.72 9.65
N GLY A 290 -7.70 -14.02 8.58
CA GLY A 290 -7.28 -14.36 7.22
C GLY A 290 -7.93 -13.51 6.14
N TYR A 291 -8.29 -14.16 5.01
CA TYR A 291 -8.98 -13.48 3.92
C TYR A 291 -9.86 -14.43 3.11
N ASN A 292 -10.85 -13.86 2.43
CA ASN A 292 -11.71 -14.56 1.48
C ASN A 292 -11.52 -14.00 0.08
N ALA A 293 -11.07 -14.84 -0.84
CA ALA A 293 -10.82 -14.53 -2.24
C ALA A 293 -12.01 -14.86 -3.17
N GLY A 294 -13.16 -15.21 -2.62
CA GLY A 294 -14.38 -15.46 -3.41
C GLY A 294 -15.00 -14.15 -3.90
N ILE A 295 -15.39 -14.11 -5.18
CA ILE A 295 -16.08 -12.94 -5.73
C ILE A 295 -17.52 -12.89 -5.27
N LEU A 296 -17.94 -11.75 -4.72
CA LEU A 296 -19.33 -11.42 -4.42
C LEU A 296 -19.71 -10.14 -5.18
N PHE A 297 -20.99 -9.98 -5.48
CA PHE A 297 -21.52 -8.86 -6.23
C PHE A 297 -22.44 -8.02 -5.36
N TYR A 298 -22.30 -6.70 -5.50
CA TYR A 298 -23.04 -5.71 -4.75
C TYR A 298 -23.79 -4.78 -5.69
N HIS A 299 -25.03 -4.47 -5.40
CA HIS A 299 -25.76 -3.41 -6.05
C HIS A 299 -25.38 -2.07 -5.44
N VAL A 300 -25.26 -1.06 -6.28
CA VAL A 300 -25.19 0.33 -5.85
C VAL A 300 -26.62 0.87 -5.77
N LYS A 301 -26.93 1.61 -4.73
CA LYS A 301 -28.24 2.22 -4.54
C LYS A 301 -28.09 3.70 -4.15
N ASP A 302 -28.80 4.57 -4.85
CA ASP A 302 -28.70 6.05 -4.68
C ASP A 302 -27.23 6.54 -4.82
N GLY A 303 -26.41 5.87 -5.67
CA GLY A 303 -25.00 6.16 -5.83
C GLY A 303 -24.12 5.80 -4.63
N ILE A 304 -24.65 5.01 -3.69
CA ILE A 304 -23.98 4.57 -2.45
C ILE A 304 -23.70 3.08 -2.51
N LEU A 305 -22.47 2.70 -2.25
CA LEU A 305 -22.07 1.32 -1.98
C LEU A 305 -22.07 1.09 -0.46
N LYS A 306 -23.02 0.29 0.02
CA LYS A 306 -23.10 -0.09 1.43
C LYS A 306 -22.31 -1.37 1.65
N VAL A 307 -21.38 -1.36 2.60
CA VAL A 307 -20.52 -2.49 2.90
C VAL A 307 -20.45 -2.73 4.39
N ARG A 308 -20.42 -4.02 4.77
CA ARG A 308 -20.14 -4.44 6.13
C ARG A 308 -18.71 -4.96 6.20
N MET A 309 -17.93 -4.35 7.06
CA MET A 309 -16.52 -4.67 7.25
C MET A 309 -16.34 -5.47 8.55
N PRO A 310 -15.68 -6.63 8.51
CA PRO A 310 -15.25 -7.33 9.72
C PRO A 310 -14.27 -6.49 10.56
N ALA A 311 -13.98 -6.95 11.76
CA ALA A 311 -12.89 -6.38 12.55
C ALA A 311 -11.54 -6.51 11.81
N TYR A 312 -10.68 -5.48 11.89
CA TYR A 312 -9.35 -5.46 11.27
C TYR A 312 -9.34 -5.95 9.83
N SER A 313 -10.07 -5.30 8.96
CA SER A 313 -10.32 -5.80 7.60
C SER A 313 -10.10 -4.77 6.51
N GLY A 314 -9.87 -5.26 5.31
CA GLY A 314 -9.87 -4.51 4.08
C GLY A 314 -10.62 -5.24 2.97
N ALA A 315 -11.18 -4.49 2.03
CA ALA A 315 -11.85 -5.03 0.86
C ALA A 315 -11.54 -4.23 -0.40
N VAL A 316 -11.51 -4.91 -1.53
CA VAL A 316 -11.41 -4.27 -2.86
C VAL A 316 -12.69 -4.56 -3.63
N PHE A 317 -13.23 -3.55 -4.29
CA PHE A 317 -14.37 -3.65 -5.19
C PHE A 317 -13.95 -3.16 -6.58
N ALA A 318 -14.52 -3.72 -7.63
CA ALA A 318 -14.28 -3.32 -9.01
C ALA A 318 -15.60 -3.19 -9.77
N SER A 319 -15.74 -2.14 -10.57
CA SER A 319 -16.81 -2.04 -11.59
C SER A 319 -16.50 -3.00 -12.75
N HIS A 320 -17.49 -3.33 -13.54
CA HIS A 320 -17.35 -4.24 -14.69
C HIS A 320 -16.61 -5.54 -14.34
N PRO A 321 -17.03 -6.25 -13.26
CA PRO A 321 -16.33 -7.45 -12.79
C PRO A 321 -16.27 -8.56 -13.83
N GLU A 322 -17.20 -8.61 -14.78
CA GLU A 322 -17.25 -9.55 -15.89
C GLU A 322 -16.04 -9.48 -16.82
N ASP A 323 -15.41 -8.31 -16.97
CA ASP A 323 -14.22 -8.13 -17.79
C ASP A 323 -12.96 -8.75 -17.17
N PHE A 324 -12.95 -8.91 -15.86
CA PHE A 324 -11.78 -9.35 -15.11
C PHE A 324 -11.93 -10.71 -14.47
N TYR A 325 -13.17 -11.09 -14.17
CA TYR A 325 -13.53 -12.33 -13.51
C TYR A 325 -14.60 -13.04 -14.37
N PRO A 326 -14.22 -13.91 -15.32
CA PRO A 326 -15.13 -14.52 -16.30
C PRO A 326 -16.08 -15.57 -15.68
N VAL A 327 -16.42 -15.40 -14.42
CA VAL A 327 -17.41 -16.20 -13.72
C VAL A 327 -18.70 -15.39 -13.64
N LEU A 328 -19.79 -15.92 -14.14
CA LEU A 328 -21.12 -15.32 -13.96
C LEU A 328 -21.36 -15.04 -12.46
N PRO A 329 -22.12 -13.97 -12.14
CA PRO A 329 -22.46 -13.66 -10.76
C PRO A 329 -23.07 -14.91 -10.12
N SER A 330 -22.28 -15.55 -9.28
CA SER A 330 -22.75 -16.73 -8.54
C SER A 330 -23.69 -16.32 -7.41
N ARG A 331 -23.61 -15.03 -7.00
CA ARG A 331 -24.38 -14.52 -5.89
C ARG A 331 -24.32 -12.99 -5.75
N PHE A 332 -25.49 -12.39 -5.55
CA PHE A 332 -25.63 -11.03 -5.03
C PHE A 332 -25.73 -11.05 -3.51
N VAL A 333 -25.23 -10.01 -2.88
CA VAL A 333 -25.44 -9.77 -1.44
C VAL A 333 -26.73 -8.96 -1.31
N GLU A 334 -27.74 -9.56 -0.69
CA GLU A 334 -29.01 -8.91 -0.40
C GLU A 334 -28.88 -7.99 0.84
N GLU A 335 -29.67 -6.92 0.87
CA GLU A 335 -29.70 -6.00 2.03
C GLU A 335 -30.04 -6.77 3.31
N GLY A 336 -29.20 -6.70 4.34
CA GLY A 336 -29.36 -7.42 5.60
C GLY A 336 -28.80 -8.85 5.63
N GLU A 337 -28.36 -9.42 4.51
CA GLU A 337 -27.85 -10.80 4.47
C GLU A 337 -26.51 -10.94 5.23
N GLU A 338 -25.65 -9.93 5.17
CA GLU A 338 -24.38 -9.93 5.91
C GLU A 338 -24.63 -9.87 7.43
N GLU A 339 -25.65 -9.12 7.86
CA GLU A 339 -26.08 -9.07 9.28
C GLU A 339 -26.64 -10.40 9.77
N ALA A 340 -27.46 -11.04 8.92
CA ALA A 340 -28.04 -12.34 9.26
C ALA A 340 -26.97 -13.42 9.43
N ARG A 341 -25.95 -13.42 8.57
CA ARG A 341 -24.83 -14.37 8.65
C ARG A 341 -23.97 -14.17 9.90
N GLU A 342 -23.69 -12.91 10.23
CA GLU A 342 -22.89 -12.60 11.42
C GLU A 342 -23.62 -13.06 12.68
N LYS A 343 -24.94 -12.82 12.73
CA LYS A 343 -25.77 -13.28 13.83
C LYS A 343 -25.74 -14.79 13.95
N GLU A 344 -25.86 -15.52 12.84
CA GLU A 344 -25.77 -16.99 12.81
C GLU A 344 -24.38 -17.49 13.26
N GLN A 345 -23.30 -16.80 12.88
CA GLN A 345 -21.94 -17.16 13.32
C GLN A 345 -21.74 -16.93 14.81
N LEU A 346 -22.25 -15.81 15.34
CA LEU A 346 -22.21 -15.51 16.78
C LEU A 346 -23.03 -16.50 17.59
N GLU A 347 -24.20 -16.90 17.11
CA GLU A 347 -25.04 -17.93 17.75
C GLU A 347 -24.32 -19.29 17.78
N LYS A 348 -23.72 -19.70 16.66
CA LYS A 348 -22.92 -20.96 16.60
C LYS A 348 -21.70 -20.94 17.50
N ALA A 349 -21.01 -19.77 17.63
CA ALA A 349 -19.86 -19.62 18.52
C ALA A 349 -20.27 -19.62 20.02
N ALA A 350 -21.51 -19.22 20.33
CA ALA A 350 -22.02 -19.24 21.70
C ALA A 350 -22.52 -20.63 22.13
N GLU A 351 -22.81 -21.52 21.18
CA GLU A 351 -23.24 -22.90 21.41
C GLU A 351 -22.07 -23.91 21.47
N ALA A 352 -20.84 -23.50 21.08
CA ALA A 352 -19.63 -24.31 21.09
C ALA A 352 -18.75 -24.06 22.30
#